data_4e6d0e70c622064ce4f0a7709db6fd80
#
_entry.id   4e6d0e70c622064ce4f0a7709db6fd80
#
_cell.length_a   1.000
_cell.length_b   1.000
_cell.length_c   1.000
_cell.angle_alpha   90.00
_cell.angle_beta   90.00
_cell.angle_gamma   90.00
#
_symmetry.space_group_name_H-M   'P 1'
#
loop_
_entity.id
_entity.type
_entity.pdbx_description
1 polymer ?
#
loop_
_entity_poly.entity_id
_entity_poly.type
_entity_poly.pdbx_seq_one_letter_code
_entity_poly.pdbx_strand_id
1 'polypeptide(L)'
;MENEKDVLEVRNLKINFNTYAGSVKAIRDVSFDLRKGETLAIVGESGSGKTVTTRSIMGLNSPNAVIDSGTIMFKGQDLLKKSRKQMDQIRGRDIAEIFQDPMTSLDPTMKIGKQIAEPLIIHKGMKREKAYAQALEMMKLVGIENAEQRINNYPHQFSGGMRQRIVIAIALVNYPEILIADEPTTALDVTIQAQILDLMKLSLIHISEPRDR
;
A
#
# COMPACT_ATOMS: atom_id res chain seq x y z
N MET A 1 26.89 -17.05 0.11
CA MET A 1 25.81 -16.17 -0.39
C MET A 1 24.59 -16.56 0.41
N GLU A 2 24.18 -15.73 1.38
CA GLU A 2 22.91 -15.94 2.10
C GLU A 2 21.79 -15.89 1.06
N ASN A 3 20.98 -16.95 1.00
CA ASN A 3 19.75 -16.95 0.24
C ASN A 3 18.89 -15.78 0.74
N GLU A 4 18.83 -14.68 0.00
CA GLU A 4 17.88 -13.61 0.23
C GLU A 4 16.49 -14.24 0.15
N LYS A 5 15.87 -14.45 1.33
CA LYS A 5 14.54 -15.04 1.42
C LYS A 5 13.52 -14.10 0.77
N ASP A 6 12.71 -14.68 -0.10
CA ASP A 6 11.56 -13.99 -0.66
C ASP A 6 10.65 -13.46 0.47
N VAL A 7 10.28 -12.19 0.39
CA VAL A 7 9.38 -11.55 1.35
C VAL A 7 7.94 -11.92 1.03
N LEU A 8 7.63 -12.02 -0.27
CA LEU A 8 6.32 -12.41 -0.78
C LEU A 8 6.49 -13.43 -1.89
N GLU A 9 5.71 -14.50 -1.85
CA GLU A 9 5.62 -15.50 -2.89
C GLU A 9 4.17 -15.69 -3.29
N VAL A 10 3.86 -15.48 -4.56
CA VAL A 10 2.54 -15.77 -5.15
C VAL A 10 2.70 -16.96 -6.09
N ARG A 11 1.88 -17.98 -5.91
CA ARG A 11 1.96 -19.21 -6.71
C ARG A 11 0.60 -19.62 -7.26
N ASN A 12 0.53 -19.81 -8.58
CA ASN A 12 -0.62 -20.34 -9.32
C ASN A 12 -1.96 -19.71 -8.92
N LEU A 13 -1.96 -18.40 -8.67
CA LEU A 13 -3.14 -17.67 -8.21
C LEU A 13 -4.20 -17.62 -9.31
N LYS A 14 -5.42 -18.10 -8.99
CA LYS A 14 -6.60 -18.08 -9.86
C LYS A 14 -7.77 -17.48 -9.13
N ILE A 15 -8.39 -16.46 -9.72
CA ILE A 15 -9.50 -15.73 -9.11
C ILE A 15 -10.59 -15.49 -10.14
N ASN A 16 -11.81 -15.82 -9.76
CA ASN A 16 -13.02 -15.56 -10.53
C ASN A 16 -13.93 -14.59 -9.78
N PHE A 17 -14.76 -13.88 -10.51
CA PHE A 17 -15.87 -13.10 -9.95
C PHE A 17 -17.20 -13.73 -10.34
N ASN A 18 -18.02 -14.02 -9.36
CA ASN A 18 -19.40 -14.44 -9.58
C ASN A 18 -20.26 -13.23 -9.89
N THR A 19 -20.87 -13.22 -11.06
CA THR A 19 -21.79 -12.18 -11.54
C THR A 19 -23.13 -12.77 -11.90
N TYR A 20 -24.16 -11.95 -12.08
CA TYR A 20 -25.47 -12.40 -12.55
C TYR A 20 -25.42 -13.09 -13.92
N ALA A 21 -24.44 -12.73 -14.76
CA ALA A 21 -24.23 -13.29 -16.09
C ALA A 21 -23.31 -14.53 -16.12
N GLY A 22 -22.85 -14.99 -14.94
CA GLY A 22 -21.95 -16.12 -14.82
C GLY A 22 -20.62 -15.77 -14.14
N SER A 23 -19.65 -16.70 -14.21
CA SER A 23 -18.33 -16.52 -13.60
C SER A 23 -17.36 -15.88 -14.60
N VAL A 24 -16.70 -14.78 -14.19
CA VAL A 24 -15.69 -14.07 -14.97
C VAL A 24 -14.31 -14.38 -14.39
N LYS A 25 -13.41 -14.94 -15.21
CA LYS A 25 -12.02 -15.26 -14.84
C LYS A 25 -11.19 -13.98 -14.85
N ALA A 26 -10.89 -13.42 -13.67
CA ALA A 26 -10.08 -12.22 -13.52
C ALA A 26 -8.58 -12.52 -13.47
N ILE A 27 -8.19 -13.57 -12.74
CA ILE A 27 -6.81 -14.07 -12.66
C ILE A 27 -6.82 -15.53 -13.09
N ARG A 28 -6.01 -15.88 -14.09
CA ARG A 28 -6.03 -17.23 -14.69
C ARG A 28 -4.95 -18.15 -14.15
N ASP A 29 -3.75 -17.63 -13.93
CA ASP A 29 -2.61 -18.33 -13.35
C ASP A 29 -1.45 -17.34 -13.20
N VAL A 30 -1.32 -16.73 -12.02
CA VAL A 30 -0.29 -15.73 -11.75
C VAL A 30 0.66 -16.26 -10.68
N SER A 31 1.96 -16.20 -10.98
CA SER A 31 3.03 -16.55 -10.05
C SER A 31 4.16 -15.53 -10.15
N PHE A 32 4.65 -15.05 -9.02
CA PHE A 32 5.83 -14.18 -8.92
C PHE A 32 6.38 -14.19 -7.49
N ASP A 33 7.60 -13.71 -7.35
CA ASP A 33 8.29 -13.53 -6.09
C ASP A 33 8.70 -12.08 -5.92
N LEU A 34 8.78 -11.63 -4.69
CA LEU A 34 9.33 -10.33 -4.30
C LEU A 34 10.37 -10.56 -3.20
N ARG A 35 11.60 -10.12 -3.46
CA ARG A 35 12.70 -10.18 -2.50
C ARG A 35 12.77 -8.91 -1.66
N LYS A 36 13.44 -9.00 -0.53
CA LYS A 36 13.68 -7.83 0.32
C LYS A 36 14.51 -6.79 -0.43
N GLY A 37 14.04 -5.54 -0.46
CA GLY A 37 14.69 -4.43 -1.14
C GLY A 37 14.51 -4.42 -2.66
N GLU A 38 13.75 -5.37 -3.21
CA GLU A 38 13.43 -5.44 -4.65
C GLU A 38 12.23 -4.54 -4.99
N THR A 39 12.22 -4.03 -6.21
CA THR A 39 11.05 -3.37 -6.81
C THR A 39 10.50 -4.24 -7.93
N LEU A 40 9.28 -4.71 -7.78
CA LEU A 40 8.54 -5.46 -8.78
C LEU A 40 7.51 -4.56 -9.47
N ALA A 41 7.63 -4.40 -10.78
CA ALA A 41 6.64 -3.69 -11.59
C ALA A 41 5.63 -4.68 -12.20
N ILE A 42 4.33 -4.51 -11.89
CA ILE A 42 3.23 -5.24 -12.52
C ILE A 42 2.62 -4.36 -13.60
N VAL A 43 2.89 -4.69 -14.85
CA VAL A 43 2.47 -3.92 -16.02
C VAL A 43 1.42 -4.68 -16.81
N GLY A 44 0.44 -3.99 -17.39
CA GLY A 44 -0.60 -4.59 -18.22
C GLY A 44 -1.71 -3.59 -18.53
N GLU A 45 -2.55 -3.90 -19.50
CA GLU A 45 -3.70 -3.09 -19.90
C GLU A 45 -4.74 -2.96 -18.77
N SER A 46 -5.66 -2.00 -18.91
CA SER A 46 -6.82 -1.89 -18.01
C SER A 46 -7.63 -3.20 -18.02
N GLY A 47 -8.04 -3.67 -16.86
CA GLY A 47 -8.76 -4.94 -16.72
C GLY A 47 -7.89 -6.20 -16.78
N SER A 48 -6.56 -6.11 -16.91
CA SER A 48 -5.67 -7.29 -16.94
C SER A 48 -5.51 -8.01 -15.59
N GLY A 49 -6.13 -7.52 -14.52
CA GLY A 49 -6.10 -8.15 -13.20
C GLY A 49 -5.06 -7.60 -12.22
N LYS A 50 -4.30 -6.56 -12.56
CA LYS A 50 -3.29 -5.93 -11.67
C LYS A 50 -3.85 -5.63 -10.28
N THR A 51 -4.88 -4.80 -10.24
CA THR A 51 -5.55 -4.39 -9.00
C THR A 51 -6.20 -5.57 -8.25
N VAL A 52 -6.70 -6.58 -8.97
CA VAL A 52 -7.25 -7.79 -8.34
C VAL A 52 -6.14 -8.57 -7.65
N THR A 53 -4.96 -8.68 -8.26
CA THR A 53 -3.80 -9.36 -7.68
C THR A 53 -3.34 -8.66 -6.40
N THR A 54 -3.17 -7.34 -6.41
CA THR A 54 -2.74 -6.59 -5.22
C THR A 54 -3.79 -6.57 -4.11
N ARG A 55 -5.07 -6.42 -4.47
CA ARG A 55 -6.16 -6.56 -3.50
C ARG A 55 -6.22 -7.95 -2.87
N SER A 56 -5.81 -9.01 -3.60
CA SER A 56 -5.73 -10.36 -3.04
C SER A 56 -4.62 -10.47 -2.00
N ILE A 57 -3.45 -9.84 -2.23
CA ILE A 57 -2.38 -9.76 -1.25
C ILE A 57 -2.88 -9.03 0.01
N MET A 58 -3.63 -7.95 -0.17
CA MET A 58 -4.21 -7.19 0.93
C MET A 58 -5.46 -7.85 1.56
N GLY A 59 -6.02 -8.91 0.98
CA GLY A 59 -7.26 -9.51 1.42
C GLY A 59 -8.45 -8.55 1.33
N LEU A 60 -8.46 -7.68 0.30
CA LEU A 60 -9.46 -6.63 0.07
C LEU A 60 -10.30 -6.87 -1.19
N ASN A 61 -10.37 -8.09 -1.66
CA ASN A 61 -11.25 -8.44 -2.77
C ASN A 61 -12.72 -8.21 -2.43
N SER A 62 -13.52 -7.92 -3.45
CA SER A 62 -14.96 -7.78 -3.28
C SER A 62 -15.62 -9.12 -2.86
N PRO A 63 -16.77 -9.09 -2.19
CA PRO A 63 -17.42 -10.31 -1.66
C PRO A 63 -17.77 -11.37 -2.72
N ASN A 64 -17.90 -10.98 -3.99
CA ASN A 64 -18.19 -11.89 -5.10
C ASN A 64 -16.92 -12.48 -5.75
N ALA A 65 -15.72 -12.14 -5.25
CA ALA A 65 -14.50 -12.75 -5.68
C ALA A 65 -14.34 -14.14 -5.04
N VAL A 66 -14.02 -15.12 -5.85
CA VAL A 66 -13.73 -16.49 -5.44
C VAL A 66 -12.30 -16.82 -5.83
N ILE A 67 -11.51 -17.21 -4.85
CA ILE A 67 -10.14 -17.71 -5.08
C ILE A 67 -10.27 -19.20 -5.38
N ASP A 68 -10.05 -19.58 -6.64
CA ASP A 68 -10.16 -20.97 -7.07
C ASP A 68 -8.97 -21.81 -6.63
N SER A 69 -7.76 -21.26 -6.74
CA SER A 69 -6.53 -21.93 -6.35
C SER A 69 -5.37 -20.93 -6.18
N GLY A 70 -4.27 -21.42 -5.66
CA GLY A 70 -3.04 -20.68 -5.46
C GLY A 70 -2.75 -20.39 -4.00
N THR A 71 -1.59 -19.79 -3.75
CA THR A 71 -1.14 -19.36 -2.43
C THR A 71 -0.50 -17.98 -2.50
N ILE A 72 -0.62 -17.22 -1.44
CA ILE A 72 0.09 -15.94 -1.25
C ILE A 72 0.84 -16.05 0.08
N MET A 73 2.13 -16.37 -0.01
CA MET A 73 2.98 -16.57 1.16
C MET A 73 3.69 -15.27 1.52
N PHE A 74 3.49 -14.79 2.72
CA PHE A 74 4.21 -13.66 3.32
C PHE A 74 4.89 -14.14 4.60
N LYS A 75 6.21 -14.07 4.67
CA LYS A 75 7.00 -14.57 5.82
C LYS A 75 6.64 -16.01 6.21
N GLY A 76 6.43 -16.88 5.24
CA GLY A 76 6.08 -18.28 5.47
C GLY A 76 4.63 -18.52 5.92
N GLN A 77 3.77 -17.52 5.87
CA GLN A 77 2.35 -17.62 6.23
C GLN A 77 1.47 -17.34 5.03
N ASP A 78 0.53 -18.22 4.74
CA ASP A 78 -0.43 -18.04 3.63
C ASP A 78 -1.49 -16.98 4.00
N LEU A 79 -1.46 -15.84 3.30
CA LEU A 79 -2.37 -14.73 3.53
C LEU A 79 -3.82 -15.09 3.18
N LEU A 80 -4.02 -15.99 2.21
CA LEU A 80 -5.36 -16.41 1.79
C LEU A 80 -6.12 -17.20 2.87
N LYS A 81 -5.38 -17.78 3.83
CA LYS A 81 -5.96 -18.55 4.94
C LYS A 81 -6.19 -17.71 6.19
N LYS A 82 -5.81 -16.44 6.17
CA LYS A 82 -5.97 -15.57 7.34
C LYS A 82 -7.39 -15.06 7.48
N SER A 83 -7.87 -14.99 8.71
CA SER A 83 -9.11 -14.32 9.04
C SER A 83 -8.97 -12.79 8.83
N ARG A 84 -10.11 -12.09 8.68
CA ARG A 84 -10.13 -10.63 8.57
C ARG A 84 -9.34 -9.96 9.70
N LYS A 85 -9.54 -10.38 10.94
CA LYS A 85 -8.82 -9.85 12.12
C LYS A 85 -7.30 -10.05 12.05
N GLN A 86 -6.83 -11.17 11.49
CA GLN A 86 -5.41 -11.42 11.28
C GLN A 86 -4.86 -10.55 10.15
N MET A 87 -5.63 -10.35 9.09
CA MET A 87 -5.24 -9.43 8.00
C MET A 87 -5.20 -7.98 8.47
N ASP A 88 -6.10 -7.55 9.36
CA ASP A 88 -6.09 -6.19 9.93
C ASP A 88 -4.81 -5.91 10.75
N GLN A 89 -4.16 -6.95 11.29
CA GLN A 89 -2.86 -6.81 11.97
C GLN A 89 -1.67 -6.67 11.01
N ILE A 90 -1.82 -7.08 9.75
CA ILE A 90 -0.77 -7.02 8.73
C ILE A 90 -0.88 -5.72 7.92
N ARG A 91 -2.11 -5.34 7.56
CA ARG A 91 -2.38 -4.13 6.78
C ARG A 91 -1.94 -2.88 7.53
N GLY A 92 -1.22 -2.01 6.84
CA GLY A 92 -0.71 -0.76 7.41
C GLY A 92 0.42 -0.92 8.43
N ARG A 93 0.74 -2.16 8.85
CA ARG A 93 1.89 -2.48 9.68
C ARG A 93 3.03 -3.12 8.88
N ASP A 94 2.74 -4.26 8.26
CA ASP A 94 3.75 -5.06 7.54
C ASP A 94 3.63 -4.87 6.01
N ILE A 95 2.41 -4.73 5.51
CA ILE A 95 2.10 -4.44 4.11
C ILE A 95 1.24 -3.18 4.07
N ALA A 96 1.70 -2.16 3.36
CA ALA A 96 0.95 -0.92 3.15
C ALA A 96 0.63 -0.72 1.66
N GLU A 97 -0.40 0.07 1.39
CA GLU A 97 -0.85 0.38 0.02
C GLU A 97 -1.03 1.89 -0.13
N ILE A 98 -0.54 2.43 -1.23
CA ILE A 98 -0.79 3.80 -1.68
C ILE A 98 -1.80 3.70 -2.81
N PHE A 99 -3.00 4.18 -2.56
CA PHE A 99 -4.09 4.19 -3.55
C PHE A 99 -3.91 5.29 -4.58
N GLN A 100 -4.43 5.07 -5.78
CA GLN A 100 -4.34 5.99 -6.91
C GLN A 100 -4.93 7.37 -6.62
N ASP A 101 -6.04 7.45 -5.89
CA ASP A 101 -6.71 8.72 -5.59
C ASP A 101 -6.49 9.17 -4.13
N PRO A 102 -5.62 10.19 -3.90
CA PRO A 102 -5.38 10.73 -2.58
C PRO A 102 -6.59 11.47 -2.00
N MET A 103 -7.57 11.84 -2.84
CA MET A 103 -8.75 12.60 -2.39
C MET A 103 -9.73 11.73 -1.61
N THR A 104 -9.82 10.45 -1.97
CA THR A 104 -10.68 9.47 -1.30
C THR A 104 -9.99 8.77 -0.13
N SER A 105 -8.66 8.87 -0.04
CA SER A 105 -7.85 8.18 0.98
C SER A 105 -7.76 8.93 2.31
N LEU A 106 -8.02 10.25 2.32
CA LEU A 106 -7.95 11.08 3.52
C LEU A 106 -9.34 11.40 4.06
N ASP A 107 -9.54 11.22 5.38
CA ASP A 107 -10.77 11.65 6.05
C ASP A 107 -10.82 13.20 6.09
N PRO A 108 -11.78 13.84 5.38
CA PRO A 108 -11.86 15.30 5.31
C PRO A 108 -12.20 15.97 6.64
N THR A 109 -12.73 15.22 7.60
CA THR A 109 -13.15 15.70 8.92
C THR A 109 -12.11 15.55 10.01
N MET A 110 -10.99 14.87 9.69
CA MET A 110 -9.92 14.57 10.64
C MET A 110 -8.65 15.36 10.31
N LYS A 111 -7.98 15.89 11.33
CA LYS A 111 -6.70 16.59 11.20
C LYS A 111 -5.60 15.64 10.69
N ILE A 112 -4.71 16.12 9.83
CA ILE A 112 -3.67 15.33 9.17
C ILE A 112 -2.75 14.63 10.17
N GLY A 113 -2.25 15.33 11.18
CA GLY A 113 -1.39 14.72 12.19
C GLY A 113 -2.05 13.55 12.93
N LYS A 114 -3.38 13.59 13.11
CA LYS A 114 -4.13 12.52 13.72
C LYS A 114 -4.22 11.30 12.79
N GLN A 115 -4.44 11.53 11.50
CA GLN A 115 -4.50 10.46 10.50
C GLN A 115 -3.15 9.74 10.35
N ILE A 116 -2.03 10.48 10.32
CA ILE A 116 -0.69 9.89 10.24
C ILE A 116 -0.32 9.15 11.55
N ALA A 117 -0.74 9.66 12.71
CA ALA A 117 -0.45 9.03 14.00
C ALA A 117 -1.29 7.78 14.29
N GLU A 118 -2.46 7.65 13.68
CA GLU A 118 -3.42 6.57 13.94
C GLU A 118 -2.84 5.17 13.74
N PRO A 119 -2.15 4.85 12.62
CA PRO A 119 -1.53 3.54 12.44
C PRO A 119 -0.50 3.18 13.52
N LEU A 120 0.24 4.16 14.06
CA LEU A 120 1.19 3.95 15.15
C LEU A 120 0.48 3.57 16.46
N ILE A 121 -0.65 4.22 16.72
CA ILE A 121 -1.45 3.96 17.92
C ILE A 121 -2.09 2.57 17.81
N ILE A 122 -2.69 2.25 16.67
CA ILE A 122 -3.40 0.99 16.46
C ILE A 122 -2.45 -0.21 16.44
N HIS A 123 -1.35 -0.14 15.68
CA HIS A 123 -0.49 -1.30 15.44
C HIS A 123 0.65 -1.43 16.43
N LYS A 124 1.16 -0.32 16.99
CA LYS A 124 2.29 -0.32 17.94
C LYS A 124 1.87 0.00 19.37
N GLY A 125 0.58 0.29 19.62
CA GLY A 125 0.12 0.69 20.96
C GLY A 125 0.79 1.97 21.47
N MET A 126 1.27 2.82 20.56
CA MET A 126 2.04 4.00 20.91
C MET A 126 1.18 5.04 21.61
N LYS A 127 1.71 5.70 22.64
CA LYS A 127 1.02 6.85 23.29
C LYS A 127 0.84 7.99 22.30
N ARG A 128 -0.27 8.69 22.39
CA ARG A 128 -0.67 9.76 21.44
C ARG A 128 0.42 10.81 21.21
N GLU A 129 1.07 11.27 22.27
CA GLU A 129 2.12 12.31 22.15
C GLU A 129 3.31 11.82 21.33
N LYS A 130 3.77 10.57 21.57
CA LYS A 130 4.87 9.95 20.80
C LYS A 130 4.46 9.69 19.35
N ALA A 131 3.24 9.19 19.12
CA ALA A 131 2.72 8.96 17.79
C ALA A 131 2.60 10.27 16.99
N TYR A 132 2.20 11.34 17.65
CA TYR A 132 2.09 12.67 17.03
C TYR A 132 3.46 13.28 16.69
N ALA A 133 4.46 13.10 17.56
CA ALA A 133 5.83 13.51 17.28
C ALA A 133 6.40 12.75 16.07
N GLN A 134 6.17 11.43 15.99
CA GLN A 134 6.62 10.62 14.85
C GLN A 134 5.85 10.98 13.57
N ALA A 135 4.56 11.31 13.66
CA ALA A 135 3.79 11.82 12.53
C ALA A 135 4.36 13.13 11.99
N LEU A 136 4.79 14.03 12.87
CA LEU A 136 5.44 15.29 12.48
C LEU A 136 6.76 15.04 11.73
N GLU A 137 7.59 14.15 12.24
CA GLU A 137 8.84 13.78 11.56
C GLU A 137 8.56 13.14 10.19
N MET A 138 7.54 12.30 10.08
CA MET A 138 7.16 11.72 8.79
C MET A 138 6.66 12.79 7.80
N MET A 139 5.91 13.78 8.27
CA MET A 139 5.50 14.92 7.42
C MET A 139 6.71 15.68 6.87
N LYS A 140 7.75 15.90 7.68
CA LYS A 140 9.00 16.51 7.23
C LYS A 140 9.73 15.67 6.20
N LEU A 141 9.81 14.36 6.44
CA LEU A 141 10.45 13.38 5.55
C LEU A 141 9.81 13.35 4.15
N VAL A 142 8.49 13.45 4.06
CA VAL A 142 7.79 13.51 2.76
C VAL A 142 7.76 14.94 2.17
N GLY A 143 8.50 15.88 2.75
CA GLY A 143 8.67 17.22 2.21
C GLY A 143 7.45 18.14 2.40
N ILE A 144 6.71 18.00 3.49
CA ILE A 144 5.67 18.98 3.84
C ILE A 144 6.33 20.18 4.52
N GLU A 145 6.32 21.31 3.84
CA GLU A 145 6.83 22.57 4.38
C GLU A 145 5.99 23.05 5.57
N ASN A 146 6.66 23.65 6.57
CA ASN A 146 6.03 24.15 7.79
C ASN A 146 5.17 23.08 8.50
N ALA A 147 5.66 21.85 8.58
CA ALA A 147 4.95 20.68 9.10
C ALA A 147 4.42 20.93 10.52
N GLU A 148 5.18 21.64 11.38
CA GLU A 148 4.78 21.99 12.77
C GLU A 148 3.49 22.81 12.84
N GLN A 149 3.30 23.70 11.88
CA GLN A 149 2.10 24.55 11.83
C GLN A 149 0.95 23.79 11.16
N ARG A 150 1.27 22.94 10.16
CA ARG A 150 0.30 22.27 9.31
C ARG A 150 -0.20 20.93 9.84
N ILE A 151 0.46 20.32 10.82
CA ILE A 151 0.05 19.03 11.39
C ILE A 151 -1.38 19.06 11.96
N ASN A 152 -1.85 20.23 12.38
CA ASN A 152 -3.19 20.43 12.88
C ASN A 152 -4.22 20.83 11.81
N ASN A 153 -3.83 20.94 10.56
CA ASN A 153 -4.69 21.29 9.44
C ASN A 153 -5.51 20.08 8.96
N TYR A 154 -6.57 20.36 8.22
CA TYR A 154 -7.44 19.39 7.57
C TYR A 154 -7.03 19.17 6.11
N PRO A 155 -7.41 18.03 5.48
CA PRO A 155 -7.02 17.72 4.11
C PRO A 155 -7.29 18.81 3.08
N HIS A 156 -8.41 19.51 3.18
CA HIS A 156 -8.80 20.57 2.24
C HIS A 156 -7.85 21.80 2.26
N GLN A 157 -7.02 21.95 3.29
CA GLN A 157 -6.03 23.02 3.42
C GLN A 157 -4.68 22.70 2.75
N PHE A 158 -4.58 21.56 2.07
CA PHE A 158 -3.39 21.10 1.36
C PHE A 158 -3.63 21.02 -0.15
N SER A 159 -2.62 21.30 -0.96
CA SER A 159 -2.66 21.07 -2.40
C SER A 159 -2.76 19.57 -2.73
N GLY A 160 -3.11 19.23 -3.97
CA GLY A 160 -3.18 17.83 -4.43
C GLY A 160 -1.87 17.06 -4.19
N GLY A 161 -0.73 17.63 -4.61
CA GLY A 161 0.58 17.01 -4.38
C GLY A 161 0.95 16.88 -2.90
N MET A 162 0.56 17.83 -2.04
CA MET A 162 0.76 17.70 -0.59
C MET A 162 -0.12 16.61 0.02
N ARG A 163 -1.36 16.46 -0.43
CA ARG A 163 -2.23 15.37 0.01
C ARG A 163 -1.65 14.01 -0.38
N GLN A 164 -1.10 13.89 -1.58
CA GLN A 164 -0.41 12.66 -1.99
C GLN A 164 0.76 12.33 -1.08
N ARG A 165 1.61 13.32 -0.76
CA ARG A 165 2.71 13.14 0.19
C ARG A 165 2.22 12.72 1.59
N ILE A 166 1.08 13.23 2.03
CA ILE A 166 0.44 12.84 3.29
C ILE A 166 -0.05 11.38 3.23
N VAL A 167 -0.67 10.94 2.15
CA VAL A 167 -1.08 9.53 1.97
C VAL A 167 0.15 8.61 2.01
N ILE A 168 1.25 9.01 1.36
CA ILE A 168 2.52 8.31 1.44
C ILE A 168 3.03 8.27 2.89
N ALA A 169 2.98 9.40 3.63
CA ALA A 169 3.37 9.44 5.03
C ALA A 169 2.57 8.46 5.89
N ILE A 170 1.27 8.35 5.68
CA ILE A 170 0.40 7.40 6.38
C ILE A 170 0.82 5.96 6.06
N ALA A 171 1.06 5.64 4.80
CA ALA A 171 1.48 4.31 4.37
C ALA A 171 2.84 3.90 4.97
N LEU A 172 3.76 4.86 5.09
CA LEU A 172 5.13 4.60 5.49
C LEU A 172 5.40 4.73 7.00
N VAL A 173 4.50 5.34 7.78
CA VAL A 173 4.74 5.70 9.18
C VAL A 173 5.06 4.51 10.08
N ASN A 174 4.56 3.32 9.73
CA ASN A 174 4.86 2.07 10.43
C ASN A 174 6.13 1.37 9.93
N TYR A 175 6.78 1.86 8.87
CA TYR A 175 7.89 1.22 8.20
C TYR A 175 7.53 -0.20 7.71
N PRO A 176 6.55 -0.34 6.81
CA PRO A 176 6.11 -1.63 6.31
C PRO A 176 7.24 -2.34 5.55
N GLU A 177 7.18 -3.66 5.45
CA GLU A 177 8.15 -4.44 4.68
C GLU A 177 7.82 -4.49 3.19
N ILE A 178 6.52 -4.38 2.86
CA ILE A 178 6.04 -4.28 1.48
C ILE A 178 5.21 -3.01 1.34
N LEU A 179 5.49 -2.26 0.29
CA LEU A 179 4.68 -1.14 -0.15
C LEU A 179 4.07 -1.47 -1.52
N ILE A 180 2.76 -1.48 -1.61
CA ILE A 180 2.03 -1.59 -2.86
C ILE A 180 1.70 -0.18 -3.32
N ALA A 181 2.05 0.17 -4.55
CA ALA A 181 1.80 1.49 -5.09
C ALA A 181 1.05 1.39 -6.43
N ASP A 182 -0.21 1.83 -6.43
CA ASP A 182 -1.04 1.88 -7.64
C ASP A 182 -0.94 3.27 -8.24
N GLU A 183 -0.18 3.41 -9.33
CA GLU A 183 0.11 4.65 -10.03
C GLU A 183 0.54 5.84 -9.12
N PRO A 184 1.51 5.67 -8.22
CA PRO A 184 1.81 6.66 -7.18
C PRO A 184 2.42 7.96 -7.72
N THR A 185 2.74 8.03 -9.00
CA THR A 185 3.64 9.06 -9.57
C THR A 185 2.94 10.17 -10.32
N THR A 186 1.62 10.12 -10.50
CA THR A 186 0.89 11.14 -11.27
C THR A 186 0.95 12.55 -10.66
N ALA A 187 1.37 12.70 -9.39
CA ALA A 187 1.45 13.98 -8.70
C ALA A 187 2.76 14.23 -7.92
N LEU A 188 3.77 13.35 -8.04
CA LEU A 188 5.07 13.54 -7.38
C LEU A 188 6.15 13.87 -8.40
N ASP A 189 6.98 14.87 -8.10
CA ASP A 189 8.22 15.07 -8.84
C ASP A 189 9.23 13.93 -8.52
N VAL A 190 10.06 13.60 -9.50
CA VAL A 190 10.98 12.45 -9.50
C VAL A 190 11.96 12.49 -8.31
N THR A 191 12.28 13.69 -7.82
CA THR A 191 13.25 13.89 -6.74
C THR A 191 12.71 13.39 -5.40
N ILE A 192 11.45 13.66 -5.11
CA ILE A 192 10.81 13.23 -3.85
C ILE A 192 10.54 11.72 -3.88
N GLN A 193 10.18 11.20 -5.05
CA GLN A 193 9.99 9.77 -5.22
C GLN A 193 11.29 9.00 -4.91
N ALA A 194 12.43 9.46 -5.43
CA ALA A 194 13.74 8.84 -5.15
C ALA A 194 14.09 8.91 -3.65
N GLN A 195 13.88 10.07 -3.00
CA GLN A 195 14.15 10.24 -1.57
C GLN A 195 13.31 9.32 -0.68
N ILE A 196 12.02 9.13 -1.00
CA ILE A 196 11.14 8.25 -0.24
C ILE A 196 11.56 6.79 -0.40
N LEU A 197 11.96 6.36 -1.59
CA LEU A 197 12.43 5.00 -1.86
C LEU A 197 13.78 4.73 -1.17
N ASP A 198 14.71 5.66 -1.21
CA ASP A 198 16.05 5.52 -0.59
C ASP A 198 15.97 5.43 0.94
N LEU A 199 15.08 6.20 1.55
CA LEU A 199 14.91 6.22 3.01
C LEU A 199 14.48 4.88 3.61
N MET A 200 13.89 3.99 2.81
CA MET A 200 13.14 2.90 3.42
C MET A 200 13.65 1.50 3.13
N LYS A 201 14.55 1.26 2.18
CA LYS A 201 14.99 -0.10 1.78
C LYS A 201 13.82 -1.11 1.72
N LEU A 202 12.70 -0.66 1.18
CA LEU A 202 11.43 -1.40 1.12
C LEU A 202 11.40 -2.32 -0.09
N SER A 203 10.70 -3.44 0.06
CA SER A 203 10.21 -4.20 -1.09
C SER A 203 8.98 -3.50 -1.64
N LEU A 204 9.03 -3.07 -2.90
CA LEU A 204 8.00 -2.28 -3.55
C LEU A 204 7.31 -3.07 -4.66
N ILE A 205 5.99 -3.16 -4.61
CA ILE A 205 5.17 -3.60 -5.75
C ILE A 205 4.59 -2.35 -6.41
N HIS A 206 5.03 -2.08 -7.65
CA HIS A 206 4.54 -0.95 -8.45
C HIS A 206 3.55 -1.43 -9.51
N ILE A 207 2.39 -0.78 -9.59
CA ILE A 207 1.37 -1.05 -10.60
C ILE A 207 1.33 0.13 -11.56
N SER A 208 1.44 -0.14 -12.86
CA SER A 208 1.34 0.89 -13.89
C SER A 208 0.63 0.38 -15.14
N GLU A 209 0.01 1.28 -15.88
CA GLU A 209 -0.44 1.00 -17.24
C GLU A 209 0.70 1.29 -18.24
N PRO A 210 0.79 0.53 -19.35
CA PRO A 210 1.74 0.85 -20.40
C PRO A 210 1.39 2.25 -20.96
N ARG A 211 2.39 3.13 -21.02
CA ARG A 211 2.22 4.41 -21.73
C ARG A 211 2.27 4.11 -23.20
N ASP A 212 1.18 4.43 -23.91
CA ASP A 212 1.19 4.48 -25.37
C ASP A 212 2.26 5.51 -25.80
N ARG A 213 3.23 5.05 -26.60
CA ARG A 213 4.24 5.90 -27.22
C ARG A 213 3.75 6.36 -28.59
#